data_a73f3f1bb3d3d3411b7b81fdabf5acd5
#
_entry.id   a73f3f1bb3d3d3411b7b81fdabf5acd5
#
_cell.length_a   1.000
_cell.length_b   1.000
_cell.length_c   1.000
_cell.angle_alpha   90.00
_cell.angle_beta   90.00
_cell.angle_gamma   90.00
#
_symmetry.space_group_name_H-M   'P 1'
#
loop_
_entity.id
_entity.type
_entity.pdbx_description
1 polymer ?
#
loop_
_entity_poly.entity_id
_entity_poly.type
_entity_poly.pdbx_seq_one_letter_code
_entity_poly.pdbx_strand_id
1 'polypeptide(L)'
;NDQFRNRVGKTFGVMELQPGQVNWGVYNPQPLPGAVRMWVYHVFAGGGKFVCNYRFRQPLKGSEQYHYGMIMTDGVTLSPGGEEYVRITQEMKKLRAAYDKKSRMPKQLASRRIGLLFDMNNYWEMEFQRQTDQWWTMPHIHKYYNLLKSFAAPVDVISEKEDFSGYPFLIAPAYQLLDNNLVERWTEYVKNGGHLILPCRTGQKDRNAK
;
A
#
# COMPACT_ATOMS: atom_id res chain seq x y z
N ASN A 1 0.85 1.57 -0.17
CA ASN A 1 1.08 2.37 1.04
C ASN A 1 0.74 1.56 2.31
N ASP A 2 -0.46 0.95 2.41
CA ASP A 2 -0.91 0.22 3.60
C ASP A 2 -0.01 -0.96 3.96
N GLN A 3 0.60 -1.62 2.96
CA GLN A 3 1.58 -2.68 3.15
C GLN A 3 2.91 -2.15 3.71
N PHE A 4 3.44 -1.05 3.16
CA PHE A 4 4.74 -0.53 3.57
C PHE A 4 4.70 0.18 4.92
N ARG A 5 3.60 0.85 5.26
CA ARG A 5 3.43 1.54 6.55
C ARG A 5 3.76 0.65 7.75
N ASN A 6 3.33 -0.60 7.73
CA ASN A 6 3.52 -1.51 8.85
C ASN A 6 4.84 -2.28 8.79
N ARG A 7 5.37 -2.57 7.58
CA ARG A 7 6.63 -3.29 7.41
C ARG A 7 7.87 -2.51 7.87
N VAL A 8 7.86 -1.18 7.74
CA VAL A 8 9.01 -0.32 8.05
C VAL A 8 8.82 0.51 9.33
N GLY A 9 8.12 -0.02 10.31
CA GLY A 9 7.97 0.64 11.60
C GLY A 9 7.07 1.87 11.60
N LYS A 10 5.98 1.83 10.84
CA LYS A 10 4.92 2.86 10.77
C LYS A 10 5.26 4.13 9.99
N THR A 11 6.48 4.28 9.48
CA THR A 11 6.86 5.40 8.62
C THR A 11 7.50 4.89 7.35
N PHE A 12 7.14 5.46 6.21
CA PHE A 12 7.72 5.15 4.92
C PHE A 12 7.81 6.41 4.04
N GLY A 13 8.52 6.32 2.94
CA GLY A 13 8.56 7.32 1.90
C GLY A 13 8.58 6.66 0.53
N VAL A 14 8.25 7.42 -0.49
CA VAL A 14 8.34 6.98 -1.88
C VAL A 14 9.59 7.61 -2.49
N MET A 15 10.55 6.77 -2.85
CA MET A 15 11.84 7.20 -3.41
C MET A 15 11.74 7.58 -4.88
N GLU A 16 10.72 7.08 -5.57
CA GLU A 16 10.49 7.41 -6.97
C GLU A 16 8.99 7.45 -7.26
N LEU A 17 8.54 8.63 -7.68
CA LEU A 17 7.21 8.88 -8.21
C LEU A 17 7.35 9.71 -9.48
N GLN A 18 6.59 9.35 -10.51
CA GLN A 18 6.67 10.03 -11.80
C GLN A 18 5.94 11.37 -11.77
N PRO A 19 6.54 12.46 -12.31
CA PRO A 19 5.86 13.74 -12.47
C PRO A 19 5.00 13.81 -13.74
N GLY A 20 5.01 12.75 -14.58
CA GLY A 20 4.31 12.77 -15.85
C GLY A 20 4.42 11.47 -16.61
N GLN A 21 4.44 11.58 -17.93
CA GLN A 21 4.61 10.45 -18.83
C GLN A 21 5.91 9.71 -18.56
N VAL A 22 5.85 8.38 -18.64
CA VAL A 22 7.02 7.49 -18.62
C VAL A 22 7.29 6.97 -20.04
N ASN A 23 8.36 6.19 -20.24
CA ASN A 23 8.72 5.65 -21.56
C ASN A 23 9.01 4.14 -21.56
N TRP A 24 8.71 3.46 -20.46
CA TRP A 24 9.03 2.03 -20.28
C TRP A 24 7.80 1.11 -20.22
N GLY A 25 6.61 1.65 -20.27
CA GLY A 25 5.37 0.88 -20.34
C GLY A 25 5.01 0.51 -21.78
N VAL A 26 4.08 -0.44 -21.95
CA VAL A 26 3.51 -0.79 -23.26
C VAL A 26 2.76 0.41 -23.87
N TYR A 27 2.05 1.15 -23.01
CA TYR A 27 1.43 2.44 -23.33
C TYR A 27 1.88 3.46 -22.31
N ASN A 28 2.25 4.65 -22.77
CA ASN A 28 2.80 5.70 -21.93
C ASN A 28 2.00 6.99 -22.11
N PRO A 29 0.73 7.03 -21.70
CA PRO A 29 -0.08 8.22 -21.81
C PRO A 29 0.40 9.30 -20.82
N GLN A 30 0.18 10.55 -21.18
CA GLN A 30 0.30 11.65 -20.23
C GLN A 30 -0.77 11.47 -19.14
N PRO A 31 -0.42 11.55 -17.84
CA PRO A 31 -1.41 11.55 -16.79
C PRO A 31 -2.44 12.66 -16.94
N LEU A 32 -3.68 12.37 -16.61
CA LEU A 32 -4.74 13.38 -16.61
C LEU A 32 -4.45 14.48 -15.57
N PRO A 33 -4.92 15.71 -15.80
CA PRO A 33 -4.78 16.78 -14.83
C PRO A 33 -5.31 16.37 -13.45
N GLY A 34 -4.51 16.62 -12.42
CA GLY A 34 -4.78 16.22 -11.04
C GLY A 34 -4.31 14.81 -10.66
N ALA A 35 -3.91 13.97 -11.60
CA ALA A 35 -3.45 12.61 -11.30
C ALA A 35 -2.16 12.61 -10.46
N VAL A 36 -1.17 13.40 -10.83
CA VAL A 36 0.09 13.52 -10.09
C VAL A 36 -0.18 14.03 -8.67
N ARG A 37 -1.04 15.03 -8.54
CA ARG A 37 -1.47 15.57 -7.25
C ARG A 37 -2.14 14.49 -6.41
N MET A 38 -3.06 13.72 -6.97
CA MET A 38 -3.73 12.61 -6.29
C MET A 38 -2.73 11.56 -5.79
N TRP A 39 -1.74 11.19 -6.60
CA TRP A 39 -0.72 10.21 -6.20
C TRP A 39 0.09 10.67 -5.00
N VAL A 40 0.53 11.93 -4.99
CA VAL A 40 1.27 12.50 -3.85
C VAL A 40 0.41 12.53 -2.58
N TYR A 41 -0.84 12.99 -2.69
CA TYR A 41 -1.77 12.97 -1.57
C TYR A 41 -2.04 11.56 -1.05
N HIS A 42 -2.15 10.57 -1.95
CA HIS A 42 -2.33 9.17 -1.58
C HIS A 42 -1.14 8.63 -0.76
N VAL A 43 0.09 9.03 -1.09
CA VAL A 43 1.27 8.66 -0.28
C VAL A 43 1.18 9.25 1.12
N PHE A 44 0.92 10.54 1.25
CA PHE A 44 0.81 11.21 2.55
C PHE A 44 -0.40 10.72 3.36
N ALA A 45 -1.55 10.54 2.74
CA ALA A 45 -2.74 9.96 3.38
C ALA A 45 -2.48 8.53 3.89
N GLY A 46 -1.62 7.77 3.20
CA GLY A 46 -1.15 6.45 3.64
C GLY A 46 -0.11 6.48 4.76
N GLY A 47 0.31 7.65 5.24
CA GLY A 47 1.30 7.83 6.30
C GLY A 47 2.74 8.03 5.80
N GLY A 48 2.94 8.21 4.49
CA GLY A 48 4.24 8.55 3.92
C GLY A 48 4.80 9.87 4.44
N LYS A 49 6.10 9.96 4.61
CA LYS A 49 6.78 11.15 5.15
C LYS A 49 7.39 12.01 4.06
N PHE A 50 7.71 11.44 2.93
CA PHE A 50 8.28 12.15 1.79
C PHE A 50 7.93 11.44 0.48
N VAL A 51 8.04 12.20 -0.59
CA VAL A 51 7.95 11.74 -1.98
C VAL A 51 9.12 12.34 -2.73
N CYS A 52 9.93 11.52 -3.35
CA CYS A 52 10.96 11.92 -4.31
C CYS A 52 10.45 11.67 -5.72
N ASN A 53 10.82 12.55 -6.63
CA ASN A 53 10.38 12.44 -8.01
C ASN A 53 11.51 12.03 -8.92
N TYR A 54 11.24 11.12 -9.80
CA TYR A 54 12.05 10.84 -10.94
C TYR A 54 11.32 11.30 -12.21
N ARG A 55 11.74 12.41 -12.80
CA ARG A 55 12.98 13.15 -12.55
C ARG A 55 12.71 14.65 -12.46
N PHE A 56 13.73 15.42 -12.07
CA PHE A 56 13.62 16.89 -11.99
C PHE A 56 13.50 17.52 -13.38
N ARG A 57 14.40 17.17 -14.30
CA ARG A 57 14.42 17.71 -15.66
C ARG A 57 14.31 16.60 -16.69
N GLN A 58 13.47 16.81 -17.71
CA GLN A 58 13.37 15.90 -18.85
C GLN A 58 14.68 15.88 -19.64
N PRO A 59 15.25 14.71 -19.97
CA PRO A 59 16.51 14.65 -20.71
C PRO A 59 16.32 15.02 -22.16
N LEU A 60 17.37 15.62 -22.74
CA LEU A 60 17.39 16.04 -24.14
C LEU A 60 17.61 14.87 -25.12
N LYS A 61 18.22 13.80 -24.64
CA LYS A 61 18.59 12.62 -25.44
C LYS A 61 18.72 11.37 -24.58
N GLY A 62 18.86 10.22 -25.22
CA GLY A 62 19.07 8.94 -24.56
C GLY A 62 17.78 8.14 -24.43
N SER A 63 17.88 6.99 -23.79
CA SER A 63 16.77 6.03 -23.67
C SER A 63 15.55 6.55 -22.93
N GLU A 64 15.74 7.56 -22.08
CA GLU A 64 14.68 8.17 -21.27
C GLU A 64 14.23 9.55 -21.77
N GLN A 65 14.49 9.87 -23.03
CA GLN A 65 14.16 11.17 -23.62
C GLN A 65 12.68 11.54 -23.47
N TYR A 66 11.79 10.55 -23.50
CA TYR A 66 10.34 10.73 -23.37
C TYR A 66 9.83 10.56 -21.93
N HIS A 67 10.74 10.36 -20.97
CA HIS A 67 10.37 10.34 -19.57
C HIS A 67 10.31 11.78 -19.05
N TYR A 68 9.11 12.25 -18.75
CA TYR A 68 8.90 13.63 -18.29
C TYR A 68 9.60 13.92 -16.98
N GLY A 69 10.16 15.12 -16.88
CA GLY A 69 10.62 15.71 -15.65
C GLY A 69 9.57 16.65 -15.04
N MET A 70 9.88 17.20 -13.89
CA MET A 70 9.15 18.36 -13.36
C MET A 70 9.37 19.60 -14.22
N ILE A 71 10.54 19.70 -14.86
CA ILE A 71 10.93 20.74 -15.82
C ILE A 71 11.10 20.08 -17.20
N MET A 72 10.61 20.76 -18.21
CA MET A 72 10.70 20.34 -19.60
C MET A 72 12.14 20.40 -20.14
N THR A 73 12.31 20.00 -21.39
CA THR A 73 13.62 19.95 -22.08
C THR A 73 14.33 21.27 -22.19
N ASP A 74 13.63 22.40 -22.22
CA ASP A 74 14.19 23.75 -22.23
C ASP A 74 14.91 24.12 -20.92
N GLY A 75 14.67 23.34 -19.83
CA GLY A 75 15.29 23.55 -18.54
C GLY A 75 14.66 24.66 -17.68
N VAL A 76 13.57 25.24 -18.12
CA VAL A 76 12.91 26.38 -17.46
C VAL A 76 11.41 26.16 -17.28
N THR A 77 10.71 25.68 -18.31
CA THR A 77 9.26 25.51 -18.31
C THR A 77 8.87 24.32 -17.44
N LEU A 78 7.90 24.53 -16.55
CA LEU A 78 7.32 23.44 -15.79
C LEU A 78 6.52 22.52 -16.70
N SER A 79 6.65 21.23 -16.50
CA SER A 79 5.72 20.24 -17.08
C SER A 79 4.35 20.34 -16.39
N PRO A 80 3.28 19.79 -16.96
CA PRO A 80 1.98 19.73 -16.27
C PRO A 80 2.08 19.12 -14.87
N GLY A 81 2.85 18.05 -14.70
CA GLY A 81 3.12 17.47 -13.39
C GLY A 81 3.96 18.35 -12.49
N GLY A 82 4.92 19.10 -13.06
CA GLY A 82 5.71 20.10 -12.34
C GLY A 82 4.85 21.21 -11.76
N GLU A 83 3.87 21.71 -12.51
CA GLU A 83 2.88 22.67 -12.01
C GLU A 83 2.06 22.11 -10.85
N GLU A 84 1.64 20.84 -10.96
CA GLU A 84 0.94 20.14 -9.87
C GLU A 84 1.83 20.05 -8.61
N TYR A 85 3.13 19.77 -8.74
CA TYR A 85 4.06 19.71 -7.61
C TYR A 85 4.25 21.08 -6.93
N VAL A 86 4.32 22.17 -7.67
CA VAL A 86 4.34 23.52 -7.10
C VAL A 86 3.09 23.76 -6.26
N ARG A 87 1.93 23.44 -6.81
CA ARG A 87 0.65 23.56 -6.10
C ARG A 87 0.60 22.68 -4.85
N ILE A 88 0.98 21.40 -4.96
CA ILE A 88 1.02 20.44 -3.84
C ILE A 88 1.91 20.97 -2.71
N THR A 89 3.10 21.50 -3.05
CA THR A 89 4.03 22.03 -2.05
C THR A 89 3.39 23.16 -1.23
N GLN A 90 2.64 24.04 -1.88
CA GLN A 90 1.91 25.13 -1.20
C GLN A 90 0.78 24.58 -0.32
N GLU A 91 0.02 23.61 -0.82
CA GLU A 91 -1.07 22.96 -0.09
C GLU A 91 -0.54 22.20 1.15
N MET A 92 0.56 21.47 1.00
CA MET A 92 1.20 20.75 2.12
C MET A 92 1.75 21.67 3.20
N LYS A 93 2.27 22.85 2.82
CA LYS A 93 2.67 23.86 3.81
C LYS A 93 1.47 24.36 4.63
N LYS A 94 0.33 24.60 3.98
CA LYS A 94 -0.92 25.01 4.67
C LYS A 94 -1.44 23.89 5.58
N LEU A 95 -1.50 22.67 5.09
CA LEU A 95 -1.92 21.51 5.87
C LEU A 95 -1.01 21.28 7.10
N ARG A 96 0.31 21.40 6.92
CA ARG A 96 1.26 21.26 8.02
C ARG A 96 1.07 22.33 9.10
N ALA A 97 0.71 23.54 8.73
CA ALA A 97 0.44 24.64 9.69
C ALA A 97 -0.86 24.40 10.47
N ALA A 98 -1.86 23.79 9.83
CA ALA A 98 -3.17 23.51 10.44
C ALA A 98 -3.23 22.12 11.15
N TYR A 99 -2.26 21.24 10.91
CA TYR A 99 -2.30 19.86 11.41
C TYR A 99 -2.00 19.76 12.91
N ASP A 100 -2.93 19.21 13.65
CA ASP A 100 -2.70 18.85 15.05
C ASP A 100 -2.03 17.48 15.15
N LYS A 101 -0.75 17.48 15.57
CA LYS A 101 0.05 16.25 15.77
C LYS A 101 -0.49 15.33 16.86
N LYS A 102 -1.38 15.83 17.74
CA LYS A 102 -2.03 15.04 18.80
C LYS A 102 -3.32 14.38 18.35
N SER A 103 -3.81 14.71 17.15
CA SER A 103 -5.01 14.08 16.58
C SER A 103 -4.87 12.56 16.57
N ARG A 104 -5.96 11.90 16.93
CA ARG A 104 -6.09 10.44 16.93
C ARG A 104 -7.13 10.04 15.88
N MET A 105 -7.03 8.79 15.43
CA MET A 105 -8.06 8.22 14.57
C MET A 105 -9.43 8.33 15.27
N PRO A 106 -10.46 8.86 14.57
CA PRO A 106 -11.82 8.91 15.12
C PRO A 106 -12.29 7.51 15.55
N LYS A 107 -13.00 7.43 16.68
CA LYS A 107 -13.49 6.14 17.25
C LYS A 107 -14.29 5.33 16.23
N GLN A 108 -15.11 5.98 15.41
CA GLN A 108 -15.90 5.34 14.35
C GLN A 108 -15.04 4.66 13.29
N LEU A 109 -13.85 5.19 12.99
CA LEU A 109 -12.90 4.55 12.08
C LEU A 109 -12.08 3.48 12.82
N ALA A 110 -11.64 3.75 14.04
CA ALA A 110 -10.90 2.78 14.85
C ALA A 110 -11.68 1.48 15.09
N SER A 111 -12.99 1.57 15.33
CA SER A 111 -13.88 0.40 15.51
C SER A 111 -14.05 -0.47 14.25
N ARG A 112 -13.62 0.01 13.09
CA ARG A 112 -13.65 -0.72 11.80
C ARG A 112 -12.28 -1.09 11.31
N ARG A 113 -11.22 -0.85 12.08
CA ARG A 113 -9.85 -1.12 11.67
C ARG A 113 -9.65 -2.61 11.44
N ILE A 114 -9.01 -2.94 10.33
CA ILE A 114 -8.81 -4.32 9.91
C ILE A 114 -7.33 -4.59 9.72
N GLY A 115 -6.84 -5.67 10.32
CA GLY A 115 -5.55 -6.26 10.00
C GLY A 115 -5.71 -7.29 8.88
N LEU A 116 -5.13 -7.03 7.71
CA LEU A 116 -5.03 -7.99 6.63
C LEU A 116 -3.67 -8.66 6.75
N LEU A 117 -3.66 -9.93 7.12
CA LEU A 117 -2.44 -10.71 7.29
C LEU A 117 -1.79 -11.02 5.95
N PHE A 118 -0.49 -10.77 5.86
CA PHE A 118 0.32 -11.08 4.70
C PHE A 118 1.68 -11.64 5.11
N ASP A 119 2.02 -12.80 4.58
CA ASP A 119 3.32 -13.44 4.76
C ASP A 119 3.89 -13.89 3.42
N MET A 120 5.21 -13.65 3.22
CA MET A 120 5.88 -13.99 1.96
C MET A 120 6.02 -15.50 1.75
N ASN A 121 6.19 -16.29 2.82
CA ASN A 121 6.30 -17.74 2.69
C ASN A 121 4.97 -18.32 2.21
N ASN A 122 3.86 -17.86 2.79
CA ASN A 122 2.52 -18.20 2.32
C ASN A 122 2.29 -17.79 0.87
N TYR A 123 2.74 -16.59 0.50
CA TYR A 123 2.64 -16.12 -0.89
C TYR A 123 3.40 -17.03 -1.84
N TRP A 124 4.67 -17.35 -1.54
CA TRP A 124 5.49 -18.21 -2.39
C TRP A 124 4.96 -19.64 -2.48
N GLU A 125 4.56 -20.23 -1.35
CA GLU A 125 3.97 -21.58 -1.34
C GLU A 125 2.75 -21.66 -2.25
N MET A 126 1.87 -20.67 -2.16
CA MET A 126 0.67 -20.59 -3.00
C MET A 126 0.99 -20.38 -4.49
N GLU A 127 2.07 -19.66 -4.81
CA GLU A 127 2.51 -19.45 -6.19
C GLU A 127 3.19 -20.69 -6.77
N PHE A 128 3.96 -21.42 -5.98
CA PHE A 128 4.62 -22.66 -6.42
C PHE A 128 3.66 -23.85 -6.53
N GLN A 129 2.63 -23.91 -5.69
CA GLN A 129 1.64 -25.01 -5.66
C GLN A 129 0.21 -24.49 -5.85
N ARG A 130 -0.05 -23.88 -6.99
CA ARG A 130 -1.31 -23.20 -7.30
C ARG A 130 -2.52 -24.13 -7.34
N GLN A 131 -2.37 -25.42 -7.66
CA GLN A 131 -3.41 -26.42 -7.93
C GLN A 131 -4.24 -26.15 -9.20
N THR A 132 -4.18 -24.95 -9.78
CA THR A 132 -4.83 -24.56 -11.02
C THR A 132 -4.09 -23.36 -11.62
N ASP A 133 -4.00 -23.29 -12.94
CA ASP A 133 -3.38 -22.16 -13.67
C ASP A 133 -4.17 -20.86 -13.48
N GLN A 134 -5.43 -20.97 -13.07
CA GLN A 134 -6.29 -19.80 -12.80
C GLN A 134 -6.11 -19.22 -11.41
N TRP A 135 -5.30 -19.83 -10.54
CA TRP A 135 -4.99 -19.27 -9.24
C TRP A 135 -3.88 -18.22 -9.34
N TRP A 136 -4.18 -17.03 -8.82
CA TRP A 136 -3.23 -15.94 -8.68
C TRP A 136 -3.35 -15.34 -7.29
N THR A 137 -2.32 -15.53 -6.46
CA THR A 137 -2.38 -15.21 -5.02
C THR A 137 -2.55 -13.70 -4.77
N MET A 138 -1.80 -12.83 -5.45
CA MET A 138 -1.96 -11.39 -5.27
C MET A 138 -3.32 -10.87 -5.73
N PRO A 139 -3.85 -11.22 -6.92
CA PRO A 139 -5.22 -10.89 -7.29
C PRO A 139 -6.27 -11.41 -6.30
N HIS A 140 -6.06 -12.60 -5.70
CA HIS A 140 -6.96 -13.11 -4.68
C HIS A 140 -6.93 -12.24 -3.41
N ILE A 141 -5.76 -11.90 -2.89
CA ILE A 141 -5.59 -11.00 -1.74
C ILE A 141 -6.20 -9.61 -2.03
N HIS A 142 -5.97 -9.08 -3.23
CA HIS A 142 -6.52 -7.79 -3.66
C HIS A 142 -8.05 -7.77 -3.69
N LYS A 143 -8.74 -8.88 -3.97
CA LYS A 143 -10.21 -8.94 -3.89
C LYS A 143 -10.69 -8.62 -2.47
N TYR A 144 -10.08 -9.22 -1.45
CA TYR A 144 -10.39 -8.90 -0.05
C TYR A 144 -10.03 -7.46 0.29
N TYR A 145 -8.83 -7.03 -0.05
CA TYR A 145 -8.39 -5.66 0.20
C TYR A 145 -9.37 -4.63 -0.41
N ASN A 146 -9.75 -4.78 -1.67
CA ASN A 146 -10.66 -3.87 -2.36
C ASN A 146 -12.06 -3.88 -1.74
N LEU A 147 -12.57 -5.06 -1.38
CA LEU A 147 -13.83 -5.18 -0.67
C LEU A 147 -13.81 -4.44 0.67
N LEU A 148 -12.77 -4.64 1.47
CA LEU A 148 -12.62 -3.96 2.76
C LEU A 148 -12.50 -2.44 2.60
N LYS A 149 -11.77 -1.96 1.60
CA LYS A 149 -11.67 -0.52 1.29
C LYS A 149 -12.99 0.07 0.82
N SER A 150 -13.85 -0.68 0.15
CA SER A 150 -15.17 -0.20 -0.28
C SER A 150 -16.11 0.13 0.90
N PHE A 151 -15.88 -0.48 2.07
CA PHE A 151 -16.58 -0.14 3.33
C PHE A 151 -15.97 1.03 4.08
N ALA A 152 -15.05 1.78 3.47
CA ALA A 152 -14.28 2.84 4.11
C ALA A 152 -13.57 2.39 5.41
N ALA A 153 -13.17 1.13 5.48
CA ALA A 153 -12.42 0.60 6.62
C ALA A 153 -10.95 1.01 6.53
N PRO A 154 -10.33 1.41 7.64
CA PRO A 154 -8.88 1.49 7.73
C PRO A 154 -8.29 0.08 7.68
N VAL A 155 -7.55 -0.22 6.61
CA VAL A 155 -6.91 -1.52 6.41
C VAL A 155 -5.41 -1.38 6.57
N ASP A 156 -4.84 -2.16 7.45
CA ASP A 156 -3.40 -2.33 7.61
C ASP A 156 -2.99 -3.72 7.12
N VAL A 157 -2.02 -3.79 6.23
CA VAL A 157 -1.40 -5.05 5.85
C VAL A 157 -0.31 -5.37 6.85
N ILE A 158 -0.51 -6.41 7.65
CA ILE A 158 0.33 -6.72 8.81
C ILE A 158 0.97 -8.11 8.71
N SER A 159 2.08 -8.28 9.41
CA SER A 159 2.72 -9.57 9.60
C SER A 159 2.01 -10.36 10.69
N GLU A 160 2.08 -11.68 10.62
CA GLU A 160 1.64 -12.55 11.72
C GLU A 160 2.39 -12.33 13.04
N LYS A 161 3.55 -11.68 13.00
CA LYS A 161 4.37 -11.36 14.18
C LYS A 161 3.89 -10.13 14.95
N GLU A 162 3.00 -9.33 14.34
CA GLU A 162 2.45 -8.12 14.96
C GLU A 162 1.49 -8.46 16.11
N ASP A 163 1.28 -7.48 17.00
CA ASP A 163 0.23 -7.54 18.00
C ASP A 163 -1.14 -7.34 17.35
N PHE A 164 -2.06 -8.27 17.58
CA PHE A 164 -3.41 -8.26 17.03
C PHE A 164 -4.41 -7.47 17.87
N SER A 165 -4.09 -7.13 19.11
CA SER A 165 -5.02 -6.49 20.06
C SER A 165 -5.57 -5.14 19.60
N GLY A 166 -4.82 -4.46 18.71
CA GLY A 166 -5.24 -3.18 18.13
C GLY A 166 -6.22 -3.28 16.95
N TYR A 167 -6.64 -4.48 16.57
CA TYR A 167 -7.50 -4.73 15.43
C TYR A 167 -8.79 -5.42 15.85
N PRO A 168 -9.98 -4.78 15.71
CA PRO A 168 -11.26 -5.46 15.90
C PRO A 168 -11.47 -6.63 14.95
N PHE A 169 -10.89 -6.55 13.75
CA PHE A 169 -11.03 -7.56 12.70
C PHE A 169 -9.65 -7.95 12.15
N LEU A 170 -9.45 -9.26 11.99
CA LEU A 170 -8.34 -9.85 11.25
C LEU A 170 -8.86 -10.65 10.08
N ILE A 171 -8.19 -10.57 8.95
CA ILE A 171 -8.43 -11.44 7.81
C ILE A 171 -7.12 -12.03 7.32
N ALA A 172 -7.10 -13.33 7.06
CA ALA A 172 -5.93 -14.08 6.62
C ALA A 172 -6.14 -14.72 5.23
N PRO A 173 -6.21 -13.91 4.15
CA PRO A 173 -6.47 -14.43 2.81
C PRO A 173 -5.27 -15.25 2.32
N ALA A 174 -5.52 -16.47 1.83
CA ALA A 174 -4.50 -17.35 1.31
C ALA A 174 -3.37 -17.66 2.33
N TYR A 175 -3.74 -17.97 3.57
CA TYR A 175 -2.81 -18.26 4.67
C TYR A 175 -2.69 -19.76 4.91
N GLN A 176 -2.01 -20.45 3.98
CA GLN A 176 -1.95 -21.91 3.93
C GLN A 176 -1.04 -22.52 4.99
N LEU A 177 0.13 -21.87 5.25
CA LEU A 177 1.13 -22.35 6.18
C LEU A 177 0.84 -21.85 7.60
N LEU A 178 0.64 -22.76 8.54
CA LEU A 178 0.44 -22.44 9.96
C LEU A 178 1.41 -23.22 10.84
N ASP A 179 1.57 -22.74 12.07
CA ASP A 179 2.16 -23.49 13.18
C ASP A 179 1.26 -23.37 14.43
N ASN A 180 1.55 -24.19 15.43
CA ASN A 180 0.78 -24.18 16.66
C ASN A 180 0.81 -22.81 17.35
N ASN A 181 1.93 -22.11 17.33
CA ASN A 181 2.05 -20.80 17.95
C ASN A 181 1.08 -19.78 17.32
N LEU A 182 0.98 -19.74 15.99
CA LEU A 182 0.05 -18.83 15.31
C LEU A 182 -1.41 -19.22 15.59
N VAL A 183 -1.71 -20.52 15.61
CA VAL A 183 -3.06 -21.03 15.95
C VAL A 183 -3.44 -20.65 17.38
N GLU A 184 -2.53 -20.78 18.34
CA GLU A 184 -2.76 -20.37 19.74
C GLU A 184 -3.02 -18.85 19.83
N ARG A 185 -2.23 -18.03 19.17
CA ARG A 185 -2.40 -16.58 19.13
C ARG A 185 -3.71 -16.16 18.47
N TRP A 186 -4.12 -16.81 17.41
CA TRP A 186 -5.43 -16.58 16.79
C TRP A 186 -6.58 -16.98 17.71
N THR A 187 -6.43 -18.12 18.39
CA THR A 187 -7.41 -18.61 19.35
C THR A 187 -7.57 -17.62 20.51
N GLU A 188 -6.47 -17.12 21.06
CA GLU A 188 -6.49 -16.12 22.12
C GLU A 188 -7.10 -14.81 21.66
N TYR A 189 -6.73 -14.33 20.46
CA TYR A 189 -7.32 -13.15 19.87
C TYR A 189 -8.86 -13.25 19.76
N VAL A 190 -9.38 -14.39 19.31
CA VAL A 190 -10.84 -14.61 19.22
C VAL A 190 -11.48 -14.71 20.60
N LYS A 191 -10.86 -15.41 21.56
CA LYS A 191 -11.34 -15.48 22.96
C LYS A 191 -11.44 -14.09 23.61
N ASN A 192 -10.57 -13.19 23.24
CA ASN A 192 -10.55 -11.79 23.71
C ASN A 192 -11.51 -10.86 22.93
N GLY A 193 -12.39 -11.41 22.08
CA GLY A 193 -13.43 -10.66 21.37
C GLY A 193 -13.03 -10.17 19.98
N GLY A 194 -11.88 -10.55 19.46
CA GLY A 194 -11.48 -10.25 18.09
C GLY A 194 -12.23 -11.10 17.06
N HIS A 195 -12.46 -10.56 15.89
CA HIS A 195 -13.11 -11.25 14.77
C HIS A 195 -12.07 -11.71 13.76
N LEU A 196 -11.87 -13.03 13.66
CA LEU A 196 -10.93 -13.64 12.71
C LEU A 196 -11.70 -14.22 11.50
N ILE A 197 -11.32 -13.79 10.31
CA ILE A 197 -11.90 -14.25 9.04
C ILE A 197 -10.87 -15.11 8.31
N LEU A 198 -11.18 -16.38 8.14
CA LEU A 198 -10.34 -17.36 7.48
C LEU A 198 -10.99 -17.80 6.16
N PRO A 199 -10.55 -17.27 5.02
CA PRO A 199 -11.03 -17.68 3.71
C PRO A 199 -10.52 -19.07 3.29
N CYS A 200 -10.88 -19.49 2.06
CA CYS A 200 -10.41 -20.74 1.49
C CYS A 200 -8.88 -20.87 1.49
N ARG A 201 -8.39 -22.12 1.54
CA ARG A 201 -6.98 -22.48 1.56
C ARG A 201 -6.20 -21.97 2.77
N THR A 202 -6.86 -21.69 3.88
CA THR A 202 -6.20 -21.34 5.14
C THR A 202 -5.92 -22.61 5.96
N GLY A 203 -4.71 -22.72 6.54
CA GLY A 203 -4.36 -23.76 7.50
C GLY A 203 -4.31 -25.19 6.94
N GLN A 204 -3.90 -25.36 5.71
CA GLN A 204 -3.83 -26.67 5.06
C GLN A 204 -2.49 -27.39 5.28
N LYS A 205 -1.44 -26.67 5.67
CA LYS A 205 -0.07 -27.18 5.75
C LYS A 205 0.66 -26.62 6.97
N ASP A 206 1.65 -27.38 7.43
CA ASP A 206 2.62 -26.87 8.40
C ASP A 206 3.65 -25.93 7.75
N ARG A 207 4.60 -25.40 8.54
CA ARG A 207 5.66 -24.49 8.04
C ARG A 207 6.64 -25.14 7.05
N ASN A 208 6.65 -26.45 6.96
CA ASN A 208 7.46 -27.23 6.00
C ASN A 208 6.66 -27.64 4.76
N ALA A 209 5.47 -27.08 4.58
CA ALA A 209 4.55 -27.35 3.47
C ALA A 209 4.06 -28.83 3.41
N LYS A 210 3.95 -29.49 4.56
CA LYS A 210 3.44 -30.84 4.71
C LYS A 210 1.99 -30.82 5.16
#